data_dd0bb2160131c2c36c98acfe14fe81b2
#
_entry.id   dd0bb2160131c2c36c98acfe14fe81b2
#
_cell.length_a   1.000
_cell.length_b   1.000
_cell.length_c   1.000
_cell.angle_alpha   90.00
_cell.angle_beta   90.00
_cell.angle_gamma   90.00
#
_symmetry.space_group_name_H-M   'P 1'
#
loop_
_entity.id
_entity.type
_entity.pdbx_description
1 polymer ?
#
loop_
_entity_poly.entity_id
_entity_poly.type
_entity_poly.pdbx_seq_one_letter_code
_entity_poly.pdbx_strand_id
1 'polypeptide(L)'
;NVRKLLVPMLTTSFARRVNIVFSNASEEFENEYIPENPTERREIQAKARVVLKEYTEELNKRFVKCVKHALADPVIMFDDEAQFIYDDYKSYTQDLSKYLLLKDGDSVEGIEMSGRAFKMGRIAAVWTLAQNKRIIDAETLKAAIYFCDYTAQHLSRFAHTLELKDYEIFINDWEQGFIDNVLPVDQAITK
;
A
#
# COMPACT_ATOMS: atom_id res chain seq x y z
N ASN A 1 -5.38 -3.54 -20.19
CA ASN A 1 -6.46 -3.57 -19.21
C ASN A 1 -5.86 -4.00 -17.86
N VAL A 2 -5.67 -3.05 -16.97
CA VAL A 2 -5.02 -3.22 -15.65
C VAL A 2 -5.75 -4.27 -14.81
N ARG A 3 -7.09 -4.33 -14.89
CA ARG A 3 -7.92 -5.31 -14.18
C ARG A 3 -7.54 -6.75 -14.52
N LYS A 4 -7.42 -7.07 -15.84
CA LYS A 4 -7.07 -8.45 -16.29
C LYS A 4 -5.70 -8.90 -15.77
N LEU A 5 -4.84 -7.98 -15.41
CA LEU A 5 -3.50 -8.26 -14.90
C LEU A 5 -3.51 -8.35 -13.36
N LEU A 6 -4.29 -7.51 -12.69
CA LEU A 6 -4.28 -7.41 -11.22
C LEU A 6 -5.13 -8.50 -10.55
N VAL A 7 -6.28 -8.87 -11.12
CA VAL A 7 -7.13 -9.92 -10.52
C VAL A 7 -6.36 -11.23 -10.28
N PRO A 8 -5.67 -11.81 -11.28
CA PRO A 8 -4.87 -13.02 -11.04
C PRO A 8 -3.74 -12.83 -10.03
N MET A 9 -3.19 -11.61 -9.93
CA MET A 9 -2.13 -11.33 -8.95
C MET A 9 -2.68 -11.29 -7.53
N LEU A 10 -3.86 -10.71 -7.33
CA LEU A 10 -4.46 -10.55 -6.00
C LEU A 10 -5.07 -11.84 -5.46
N THR A 11 -5.57 -12.71 -6.33
CA THR A 11 -6.11 -14.04 -5.97
C THR A 11 -5.02 -15.10 -5.75
N THR A 12 -3.76 -14.74 -5.95
CA THR A 12 -2.61 -15.63 -5.73
C THR A 12 -1.82 -15.26 -4.47
N SER A 13 -0.77 -16.03 -4.21
CA SER A 13 0.19 -15.74 -3.12
C SER A 13 0.86 -14.35 -3.21
N PHE A 14 0.67 -13.61 -4.29
CA PHE A 14 1.22 -12.26 -4.47
C PHE A 14 0.60 -11.27 -3.47
N ALA A 15 -0.72 -11.33 -3.23
CA ALA A 15 -1.39 -10.48 -2.24
C ALA A 15 -0.79 -10.59 -0.84
N ARG A 16 -0.25 -11.75 -0.47
CA ARG A 16 0.45 -11.98 0.81
C ARG A 16 1.80 -11.26 0.92
N ARG A 17 2.37 -10.80 -0.20
CA ARG A 17 3.76 -10.32 -0.28
C ARG A 17 3.88 -8.83 -0.53
N VAL A 18 2.81 -8.18 -0.95
CA VAL A 18 2.82 -6.76 -1.33
C VAL A 18 1.85 -5.95 -0.48
N ASN A 19 2.20 -4.71 -0.26
CA ASN A 19 1.28 -3.69 0.22
C ASN A 19 0.91 -2.82 -0.98
N ILE A 20 -0.39 -2.65 -1.22
CA ILE A 20 -0.90 -1.82 -2.30
C ILE A 20 -1.44 -0.54 -1.67
N VAL A 21 -0.94 0.59 -2.13
CA VAL A 21 -1.39 1.91 -1.71
C VAL A 21 -1.97 2.59 -2.95
N PHE A 22 -3.19 3.07 -2.84
CA PHE A 22 -3.81 3.93 -3.84
C PHE A 22 -3.69 5.37 -3.37
N SER A 23 -3.11 6.19 -4.23
CA SER A 23 -3.08 7.63 -4.08
C SER A 23 -4.03 8.23 -5.12
N ASN A 24 -4.90 9.11 -4.68
CA ASN A 24 -5.73 9.91 -5.57
C ASN A 24 -4.92 11.16 -5.94
N ALA A 25 -4.00 10.98 -6.89
CA ALA A 25 -3.05 12.02 -7.27
C ALA A 25 -3.72 13.33 -7.75
N SER A 26 -4.98 13.27 -8.21
CA SER A 26 -5.71 14.46 -8.65
C SER A 26 -6.04 15.43 -7.51
N GLU A 27 -6.41 14.92 -6.32
CA GLU A 27 -6.78 15.77 -5.18
C GLU A 27 -5.56 16.47 -4.55
N GLU A 28 -4.38 15.84 -4.61
CA GLU A 28 -3.15 16.42 -4.06
C GLU A 28 -2.58 17.51 -4.97
N PHE A 29 -2.73 17.38 -6.29
CA PHE A 29 -2.21 18.36 -7.26
C PHE A 29 -3.11 19.57 -7.46
N GLU A 30 -4.40 19.51 -7.17
CA GLU A 30 -5.33 20.66 -7.32
C GLU A 30 -5.01 21.80 -6.34
N ASN A 31 -4.28 21.53 -5.27
CA ASN A 31 -3.87 22.52 -4.26
C ASN A 31 -2.44 23.04 -4.45
N GLU A 32 -1.68 22.54 -5.41
CA GLU A 32 -0.34 23.06 -5.69
C GLU A 32 -0.42 24.33 -6.54
N TYR A 33 0.14 25.42 -6.00
CA TYR A 33 0.34 26.64 -6.78
C TYR A 33 1.33 26.38 -7.92
N ILE A 34 0.82 26.29 -9.13
CA ILE A 34 1.63 26.22 -10.36
C ILE A 34 1.73 27.63 -10.93
N PRO A 35 2.91 28.27 -10.86
CA PRO A 35 3.07 29.63 -11.42
C PRO A 35 2.69 29.68 -12.91
N GLU A 36 1.91 30.67 -13.29
CA GLU A 36 1.56 30.90 -14.70
C GLU A 36 2.79 31.32 -15.52
N ASN A 37 3.70 32.06 -14.89
CA ASN A 37 4.92 32.55 -15.54
C ASN A 37 5.92 31.39 -15.77
N PRO A 38 6.32 31.12 -17.06
CA PRO A 38 7.25 30.06 -17.38
C PRO A 38 8.65 30.22 -16.75
N THR A 39 9.09 31.44 -16.51
CA THR A 39 10.40 31.73 -15.93
C THR A 39 10.38 31.36 -14.45
N GLU A 40 9.37 31.81 -13.71
CA GLU A 40 9.17 31.47 -12.31
C GLU A 40 9.03 29.96 -12.09
N ARG A 41 8.29 29.28 -12.99
CA ARG A 41 8.16 27.81 -12.98
C ARG A 41 9.52 27.12 -13.11
N ARG A 42 10.39 27.60 -14.03
CA ARG A 42 11.74 27.05 -14.21
C ARG A 42 12.63 27.27 -12.98
N GLU A 43 12.53 28.42 -12.34
CA GLU A 43 13.28 28.72 -11.11
C GLU A 43 12.86 27.82 -9.96
N ILE A 44 11.55 27.64 -9.76
CA ILE A 44 11.01 26.73 -8.73
C ILE A 44 11.48 25.29 -9.01
N GLN A 45 11.37 24.82 -10.24
CA GLN A 45 11.84 23.49 -10.63
C GLN A 45 13.35 23.33 -10.43
N ALA A 46 14.16 24.34 -10.72
CA ALA A 46 15.59 24.30 -10.48
C ALA A 46 15.92 24.20 -8.98
N LYS A 47 15.26 24.98 -8.14
CA LYS A 47 15.39 24.91 -6.68
C LYS A 47 14.95 23.54 -6.15
N ALA A 48 13.80 23.04 -6.59
CA ALA A 48 13.30 21.73 -6.19
C ALA A 48 14.28 20.59 -6.56
N ARG A 49 14.91 20.66 -7.74
CA ARG A 49 15.93 19.67 -8.16
C ARG A 49 17.16 19.67 -7.26
N VAL A 50 17.60 20.84 -6.80
CA VAL A 50 18.74 20.92 -5.86
C VAL A 50 18.39 20.26 -4.53
N VAL A 51 17.23 20.62 -3.95
CA VAL A 51 16.75 20.04 -2.68
C VAL A 51 16.57 18.53 -2.82
N LEU A 52 15.95 18.06 -3.92
CA LEU A 52 15.76 16.64 -4.18
C LEU A 52 17.10 15.90 -4.30
N LYS A 53 18.09 16.50 -4.94
CA LYS A 53 19.43 15.91 -5.06
C LYS A 53 20.10 15.75 -3.69
N GLU A 54 20.09 16.80 -2.87
CA GLU A 54 20.65 16.77 -1.52
C GLU A 54 19.95 15.72 -0.65
N TYR A 55 18.62 15.69 -0.70
CA TYR A 55 17.82 14.69 0.01
C TYR A 55 18.14 13.26 -0.46
N THR A 56 18.26 13.05 -1.76
CA THR A 56 18.60 11.75 -2.34
C THR A 56 19.99 11.30 -1.92
N GLU A 57 20.97 12.20 -1.89
CA GLU A 57 22.32 11.89 -1.43
C GLU A 57 22.34 11.49 0.05
N GLU A 58 21.59 12.18 0.89
CA GLU A 58 21.47 11.85 2.31
C GLU A 58 20.77 10.49 2.51
N LEU A 59 19.67 10.24 1.80
CA LEU A 59 18.99 8.95 1.81
C LEU A 59 19.92 7.81 1.38
N ASN A 60 20.71 8.01 0.33
CA ASN A 60 21.67 7.02 -0.13
C ASN A 60 22.73 6.70 0.92
N LYS A 61 23.25 7.71 1.62
CA LYS A 61 24.20 7.52 2.72
C LYS A 61 23.59 6.68 3.84
N ARG A 62 22.35 7.01 4.25
CA ARG A 62 21.62 6.26 5.27
C ARG A 62 21.35 4.82 4.82
N PHE A 63 20.91 4.64 3.58
CA PHE A 63 20.65 3.33 3.01
C PHE A 63 21.91 2.46 2.99
N VAL A 64 23.04 2.98 2.50
CA VAL A 64 24.33 2.25 2.50
C VAL A 64 24.74 1.87 3.92
N LYS A 65 24.57 2.77 4.90
CA LYS A 65 24.87 2.47 6.30
C LYS A 65 23.98 1.35 6.83
N CYS A 66 22.68 1.40 6.54
CA CYS A 66 21.71 0.38 6.93
C CYS A 66 22.07 -0.99 6.31
N VAL A 67 22.39 -1.04 5.02
CA VAL A 67 22.79 -2.28 4.33
C VAL A 67 24.08 -2.86 4.94
N LYS A 68 25.10 -2.04 5.17
CA LYS A 68 26.33 -2.48 5.84
C LYS A 68 26.05 -3.05 7.24
N HIS A 69 25.18 -2.39 7.99
CA HIS A 69 24.77 -2.83 9.31
C HIS A 69 24.03 -4.19 9.23
N ALA A 70 23.11 -4.35 8.29
CA ALA A 70 22.38 -5.60 8.07
C ALA A 70 23.29 -6.76 7.65
N LEU A 71 24.27 -6.49 6.78
CA LEU A 71 25.22 -7.51 6.31
C LEU A 71 26.23 -7.94 7.38
N ALA A 72 26.59 -7.05 8.29
CA ALA A 72 27.55 -7.37 9.37
C ALA A 72 26.99 -8.41 10.35
N ASP A 73 25.69 -8.39 10.59
CA ASP A 73 24.97 -9.37 11.41
C ASP A 73 23.50 -9.42 10.95
N PRO A 74 23.06 -10.46 10.27
CA PRO A 74 21.72 -10.55 9.70
C PRO A 74 20.63 -10.93 10.74
N VAL A 75 21.01 -11.17 12.00
CA VAL A 75 20.06 -11.58 13.02
C VAL A 75 19.33 -10.37 13.61
N ILE A 76 18.01 -10.41 13.57
CA ILE A 76 17.11 -9.46 14.19
C ILE A 76 16.17 -10.24 15.09
N MET A 77 15.97 -9.77 16.31
CA MET A 77 15.12 -10.41 17.31
C MET A 77 14.04 -9.45 17.77
N PHE A 78 12.97 -9.98 18.30
CA PHE A 78 11.98 -9.21 19.05
C PHE A 78 12.44 -9.06 20.50
N ASP A 79 12.09 -7.96 21.17
CA ASP A 79 12.04 -7.96 22.63
C ASP A 79 10.82 -8.76 23.12
N ASP A 80 10.74 -9.00 24.43
CA ASP A 80 9.71 -9.86 25.00
C ASP A 80 8.29 -9.29 24.78
N GLU A 81 8.12 -7.97 24.88
CA GLU A 81 6.83 -7.32 24.64
C GLU A 81 6.44 -7.38 23.15
N ALA A 82 7.37 -7.08 22.27
CA ALA A 82 7.15 -7.18 20.83
C ALA A 82 6.85 -8.61 20.39
N GLN A 83 7.54 -9.59 20.94
CA GLN A 83 7.27 -11.01 20.66
C GLN A 83 5.82 -11.38 21.04
N PHE A 84 5.38 -10.98 22.22
CA PHE A 84 4.01 -11.21 22.67
C PHE A 84 2.98 -10.57 21.71
N ILE A 85 3.18 -9.30 21.34
CA ILE A 85 2.31 -8.59 20.41
C ILE A 85 2.32 -9.26 19.02
N TYR A 86 3.49 -9.73 18.56
CA TYR A 86 3.60 -10.45 17.29
C TYR A 86 2.79 -11.72 17.27
N ASP A 87 2.91 -12.54 18.32
CA ASP A 87 2.23 -13.83 18.41
C ASP A 87 0.71 -13.67 18.53
N ASP A 88 0.25 -12.69 19.32
CA ASP A 88 -1.17 -12.34 19.44
C ASP A 88 -1.75 -11.85 18.10
N TYR A 89 -1.10 -10.92 17.47
CA TYR A 89 -1.52 -10.40 16.15
C TYR A 89 -1.49 -11.48 15.06
N LYS A 90 -0.50 -12.36 15.08
CA LYS A 90 -0.41 -13.50 14.17
C LYS A 90 -1.58 -14.45 14.33
N SER A 91 -1.91 -14.80 15.59
CA SER A 91 -3.07 -15.65 15.89
C SER A 91 -4.35 -15.02 15.39
N TYR A 92 -4.58 -13.75 15.72
CA TYR A 92 -5.74 -12.98 15.25
C TYR A 92 -5.86 -12.98 13.71
N THR A 93 -4.79 -12.65 12.99
CA THR A 93 -4.81 -12.58 11.53
C THR A 93 -5.03 -13.94 10.88
N GLN A 94 -4.49 -15.02 11.47
CA GLN A 94 -4.70 -16.38 11.00
C GLN A 94 -6.14 -16.85 11.17
N ASP A 95 -6.74 -16.57 12.31
CA ASP A 95 -8.12 -16.99 12.59
C ASP A 95 -9.12 -16.21 11.76
N LEU A 96 -8.90 -14.90 11.59
CA LEU A 96 -9.72 -14.08 10.69
C LEU A 96 -9.58 -14.53 9.24
N SER A 97 -8.35 -14.85 8.79
CA SER A 97 -8.12 -15.41 7.45
C SER A 97 -8.89 -16.70 7.22
N LYS A 98 -8.84 -17.65 8.18
CA LYS A 98 -9.60 -18.90 8.10
C LYS A 98 -11.10 -18.63 7.96
N TYR A 99 -11.63 -17.73 8.79
CA TYR A 99 -13.05 -17.36 8.76
C TYR A 99 -13.44 -16.79 7.39
N LEU A 100 -12.66 -15.84 6.85
CA LEU A 100 -12.93 -15.23 5.55
C LEU A 100 -12.85 -16.23 4.41
N LEU A 101 -11.86 -17.12 4.40
CA LEU A 101 -11.71 -18.15 3.38
C LEU A 101 -12.75 -19.27 3.47
N LEU A 102 -13.30 -19.55 4.65
CA LEU A 102 -14.43 -20.47 4.80
C LEU A 102 -15.73 -19.88 4.26
N LYS A 103 -15.89 -18.56 4.39
CA LYS A 103 -17.06 -17.84 3.91
C LYS A 103 -17.01 -17.64 2.38
N ASP A 104 -15.83 -17.31 1.87
CA ASP A 104 -15.54 -17.08 0.47
C ASP A 104 -14.14 -17.60 0.15
N GLY A 105 -14.06 -18.73 -0.55
CA GLY A 105 -12.81 -19.46 -0.81
C GLY A 105 -11.74 -18.64 -1.54
N ASP A 106 -12.16 -17.65 -2.34
CA ASP A 106 -11.29 -16.81 -3.16
C ASP A 106 -11.16 -15.39 -2.60
N SER A 107 -11.55 -15.18 -1.34
CA SER A 107 -11.47 -13.86 -0.69
C SER A 107 -10.06 -13.29 -0.73
N VAL A 108 -9.90 -12.18 -1.44
CA VAL A 108 -8.63 -11.41 -1.49
C VAL A 108 -8.21 -10.96 -0.09
N GLU A 109 -9.18 -10.56 0.74
CA GLU A 109 -8.95 -10.19 2.13
C GLU A 109 -8.46 -11.36 2.96
N GLY A 110 -9.10 -12.54 2.82
CA GLY A 110 -8.69 -13.76 3.50
C GLY A 110 -7.27 -14.18 3.12
N ILE A 111 -6.94 -14.11 1.83
CA ILE A 111 -5.60 -14.41 1.32
C ILE A 111 -4.57 -13.42 1.87
N GLU A 112 -4.86 -12.13 1.83
CA GLU A 112 -3.99 -11.08 2.33
C GLU A 112 -3.75 -11.24 3.84
N MET A 113 -4.83 -11.43 4.60
CA MET A 113 -4.80 -11.59 6.05
C MET A 113 -3.89 -12.74 6.49
N SER A 114 -3.88 -13.85 5.74
CA SER A 114 -3.02 -15.01 6.03
C SER A 114 -1.52 -14.70 6.00
N GLY A 115 -1.11 -13.66 5.27
CA GLY A 115 0.28 -13.21 5.16
C GLY A 115 0.62 -11.95 5.93
N ARG A 116 -0.37 -11.29 6.53
CA ARG A 116 -0.23 -9.94 7.09
C ARG A 116 0.77 -9.88 8.24
N ALA A 117 0.71 -10.80 9.19
CA ALA A 117 1.65 -10.85 10.30
C ALA A 117 3.10 -10.99 9.81
N PHE A 118 3.32 -11.77 8.77
CA PHE A 118 4.65 -11.95 8.19
C PHE A 118 5.14 -10.68 7.45
N LYS A 119 4.25 -9.98 6.73
CA LYS A 119 4.57 -8.69 6.13
C LYS A 119 4.94 -7.66 7.20
N MET A 120 4.14 -7.58 8.24
CA MET A 120 4.34 -6.68 9.36
C MET A 120 5.70 -6.93 10.03
N GLY A 121 6.05 -8.19 10.33
CA GLY A 121 7.35 -8.53 10.90
C GLY A 121 8.52 -8.08 10.03
N ARG A 122 8.41 -8.22 8.70
CA ARG A 122 9.43 -7.74 7.76
C ARG A 122 9.55 -6.21 7.76
N ILE A 123 8.44 -5.49 7.80
CA ILE A 123 8.43 -4.02 7.85
C ILE A 123 9.08 -3.55 9.15
N ALA A 124 8.69 -4.14 10.29
CA ALA A 124 9.29 -3.84 11.58
C ALA A 124 10.80 -4.08 11.58
N ALA A 125 11.25 -5.20 10.99
CA ALA A 125 12.67 -5.52 10.86
C ALA A 125 13.42 -4.48 10.02
N VAL A 126 12.87 -4.08 8.87
CA VAL A 126 13.47 -3.03 8.03
C VAL A 126 13.55 -1.70 8.76
N TRP A 127 12.51 -1.30 9.46
CA TRP A 127 12.51 -0.05 10.23
C TRP A 127 13.49 -0.08 11.40
N THR A 128 13.60 -1.22 12.08
CA THR A 128 14.59 -1.44 13.15
C THR A 128 16.02 -1.29 12.61
N LEU A 129 16.30 -1.93 11.47
CA LEU A 129 17.61 -1.80 10.80
C LEU A 129 17.89 -0.37 10.33
N ALA A 130 16.89 0.34 9.82
CA ALA A 130 17.02 1.75 9.42
C ALA A 130 17.38 2.66 10.61
N GLN A 131 16.98 2.28 11.82
CA GLN A 131 17.37 2.95 13.07
C GLN A 131 18.75 2.48 13.60
N ASN A 132 19.46 1.61 12.89
CA ASN A 132 20.70 0.94 13.32
C ASN A 132 20.53 0.11 14.63
N LYS A 133 19.35 -0.41 14.87
CA LYS A 133 19.02 -1.32 15.95
C LYS A 133 18.98 -2.77 15.46
N ARG A 134 18.95 -3.73 16.38
CA ARG A 134 18.86 -5.17 16.12
C ARG A 134 17.66 -5.82 16.82
N ILE A 135 17.07 -5.10 17.74
CA ILE A 135 15.94 -5.58 18.53
C ILE A 135 14.73 -4.77 18.10
N ILE A 136 13.70 -5.47 17.62
CA ILE A 136 12.41 -4.89 17.31
C ILE A 136 11.71 -4.65 18.64
N ASP A 137 11.48 -3.39 18.96
CA ASP A 137 10.73 -2.98 20.13
C ASP A 137 9.21 -2.93 19.85
N ALA A 138 8.42 -2.93 20.91
CA ALA A 138 6.96 -2.94 20.84
C ALA A 138 6.41 -1.74 20.05
N GLU A 139 7.03 -0.55 20.14
CA GLU A 139 6.58 0.64 19.42
C GLU A 139 6.80 0.52 17.92
N THR A 140 7.96 0.05 17.50
CA THR A 140 8.25 -0.21 16.07
C THR A 140 7.30 -1.25 15.52
N LEU A 141 6.97 -2.29 16.29
CA LEU A 141 6.04 -3.32 15.88
C LEU A 141 4.61 -2.80 15.76
N LYS A 142 4.11 -2.05 16.75
CA LYS A 142 2.79 -1.40 16.71
C LYS A 142 2.65 -0.47 15.51
N ALA A 143 3.68 0.30 15.19
CA ALA A 143 3.71 1.15 14.00
C ALA A 143 3.63 0.32 12.70
N ALA A 144 4.33 -0.81 12.64
CA ALA A 144 4.28 -1.71 11.48
C ALA A 144 2.91 -2.40 11.34
N ILE A 145 2.24 -2.75 12.43
CA ILE A 145 0.85 -3.24 12.44
C ILE A 145 -0.06 -2.16 11.84
N TYR A 146 -0.01 -0.96 12.38
CA TYR A 146 -0.82 0.16 11.88
C TYR A 146 -0.63 0.40 10.38
N PHE A 147 0.61 0.39 9.92
CA PHE A 147 0.92 0.55 8.49
C PHE A 147 0.33 -0.58 7.64
N CYS A 148 0.45 -1.83 8.09
CA CYS A 148 -0.12 -2.97 7.38
C CYS A 148 -1.65 -2.91 7.34
N ASP A 149 -2.29 -2.57 8.45
CA ASP A 149 -3.75 -2.47 8.52
C ASP A 149 -4.28 -1.31 7.68
N TYR A 150 -3.58 -0.17 7.70
CA TYR A 150 -3.92 0.97 6.85
C TYR A 150 -3.82 0.62 5.35
N THR A 151 -2.72 0.00 4.93
CA THR A 151 -2.54 -0.39 3.53
C THR A 151 -3.51 -1.49 3.09
N ALA A 152 -3.91 -2.37 4.00
CA ALA A 152 -4.89 -3.41 3.72
C ALA A 152 -6.30 -2.86 3.45
N GLN A 153 -6.69 -1.74 4.06
CA GLN A 153 -7.97 -1.08 3.76
C GLN A 153 -8.03 -0.62 2.29
N HIS A 154 -6.91 -0.17 1.74
CA HIS A 154 -6.83 0.19 0.32
C HIS A 154 -6.99 -1.03 -0.57
N LEU A 155 -6.39 -2.16 -0.19
CA LEU A 155 -6.52 -3.41 -0.94
C LEU A 155 -7.96 -3.92 -0.94
N SER A 156 -8.64 -3.88 0.20
CA SER A 156 -10.05 -4.28 0.33
C SER A 156 -10.96 -3.43 -0.57
N ARG A 157 -10.81 -2.12 -0.53
CA ARG A 157 -11.56 -1.22 -1.42
C ARG A 157 -11.32 -1.52 -2.90
N PHE A 158 -10.07 -1.77 -3.24
CA PHE A 158 -9.71 -2.10 -4.62
C PHE A 158 -10.25 -3.47 -5.05
N ALA A 159 -10.13 -4.49 -4.19
CA ALA A 159 -10.67 -5.82 -4.44
C ALA A 159 -12.18 -5.77 -4.72
N HIS A 160 -12.92 -5.03 -3.89
CA HIS A 160 -14.36 -4.81 -4.11
C HIS A 160 -14.65 -4.20 -5.49
N THR A 161 -13.86 -3.21 -5.91
CA THR A 161 -13.99 -2.62 -7.26
C THR A 161 -13.69 -3.65 -8.36
N LEU A 162 -12.78 -4.60 -8.11
CA LEU A 162 -12.45 -5.67 -9.08
C LEU A 162 -13.50 -6.78 -9.15
N GLU A 163 -14.24 -7.01 -8.06
CA GLU A 163 -15.30 -8.02 -7.98
C GLU A 163 -16.59 -7.58 -8.68
N LEU A 164 -16.77 -6.29 -8.97
CA LEU A 164 -17.90 -5.79 -9.73
C LEU A 164 -17.93 -6.45 -11.11
N LYS A 165 -19.11 -6.97 -11.49
CA LYS A 165 -19.33 -7.51 -12.82
C LYS A 165 -19.28 -6.40 -13.87
N ASP A 166 -18.95 -6.76 -15.11
CA ASP A 166 -18.83 -5.78 -16.18
C ASP A 166 -20.10 -4.93 -16.38
N TYR A 167 -21.27 -5.50 -16.15
CA TYR A 167 -22.53 -4.75 -16.23
C TYR A 167 -22.74 -3.79 -15.04
N GLU A 168 -22.26 -4.14 -13.84
CA GLU A 168 -22.32 -3.28 -12.65
C GLU A 168 -21.40 -2.08 -12.82
N ILE A 169 -20.22 -2.29 -13.39
CA ILE A 169 -19.31 -1.22 -13.76
C ILE A 169 -19.96 -0.32 -14.80
N PHE A 170 -20.60 -0.91 -15.83
CA PHE A 170 -21.30 -0.16 -16.86
C PHE A 170 -22.45 0.68 -16.27
N ILE A 171 -23.25 0.12 -15.35
CA ILE A 171 -24.35 0.86 -14.70
C ILE A 171 -23.77 2.03 -13.89
N ASN A 172 -22.74 1.79 -13.10
CA ASN A 172 -22.11 2.87 -12.31
C ASN A 172 -21.54 3.97 -13.22
N ASP A 173 -20.85 3.62 -14.28
CA ASP A 173 -20.30 4.57 -15.26
C ASP A 173 -21.42 5.33 -15.99
N TRP A 174 -22.55 4.65 -16.26
CA TRP A 174 -23.71 5.25 -16.90
C TRP A 174 -24.43 6.22 -15.94
N GLU A 175 -24.64 5.83 -14.67
CA GLU A 175 -25.23 6.67 -13.65
C GLU A 175 -24.39 7.93 -13.42
N GLN A 176 -23.07 7.79 -13.31
CA GLN A 176 -22.16 8.92 -13.17
C GLN A 176 -22.21 9.81 -14.40
N GLY A 177 -22.15 9.24 -15.60
CA GLY A 177 -22.22 10.00 -16.85
C GLY A 177 -23.57 10.71 -17.03
N PHE A 178 -24.67 10.15 -16.50
CA PHE A 178 -25.97 10.82 -16.48
C PHE A 178 -26.00 11.99 -15.50
N ILE A 179 -25.43 11.83 -14.31
CA ILE A 179 -25.29 12.89 -13.31
C ILE A 179 -24.44 14.03 -13.87
N ASP A 180 -23.34 13.71 -14.53
CA ASP A 180 -22.38 14.67 -15.08
C ASP A 180 -22.79 15.21 -16.46
N ASN A 181 -23.92 14.75 -17.04
CA ASN A 181 -24.36 15.03 -18.41
C ASN A 181 -23.29 14.71 -19.49
N VAL A 182 -22.42 13.73 -19.22
CA VAL A 182 -21.31 13.36 -20.10
C VAL A 182 -21.70 12.27 -21.08
N LEU A 183 -22.63 11.37 -20.71
CA LEU A 183 -23.10 10.28 -21.55
C LEU A 183 -24.53 10.50 -22.03
N PRO A 184 -24.78 10.60 -23.34
CA PRO A 184 -26.14 10.59 -23.90
C PRO A 184 -26.83 9.25 -23.62
N VAL A 185 -28.12 9.29 -23.31
CA VAL A 185 -28.93 8.12 -22.95
C VAL A 185 -28.93 7.04 -24.05
N ASP A 186 -28.85 7.44 -25.31
CA ASP A 186 -28.78 6.57 -26.47
C ASP A 186 -27.50 5.77 -26.57
N GLN A 187 -26.37 6.26 -26.03
CA GLN A 187 -25.09 5.53 -25.97
C GLN A 187 -25.08 4.49 -24.84
N ALA A 188 -25.86 4.69 -23.79
CA ALA A 188 -25.96 3.76 -22.68
C ALA A 188 -26.77 2.51 -23.05
N ILE A 189 -27.74 2.62 -23.98
CA ILE A 189 -28.62 1.52 -24.40
C ILE A 189 -27.96 0.60 -25.44
N THR A 190 -26.94 1.08 -26.15
CA THR A 190 -26.28 0.34 -27.26
C THR A 190 -25.04 -0.44 -26.87
N LYS A 191 -24.63 -0.42 -25.60
CA LYS A 191 -23.52 -1.21 -25.06
C LYS A 191 -24.03 -2.41 -24.29
#